data_3b68ab6569ed7b688f5c902149462f85
#
_entry.id   3b68ab6569ed7b688f5c902149462f85
#
_cell.length_a   1.000
_cell.length_b   1.000
_cell.length_c   1.000
_cell.angle_alpha   90.00
_cell.angle_beta   90.00
_cell.angle_gamma   90.00
#
_symmetry.space_group_name_H-M   'P 1'
#
loop_
_entity.id
_entity.type
_entity.pdbx_description
1 polymer ?
#
loop_
_entity_poly.entity_id
_entity_poly.type
_entity_poly.pdbx_seq_one_letter_code
_entity_poly.pdbx_strand_id
1 'polypeptide(L)'
;RDFFETPLSAEHLNKLSLQMQEYENIILDIGKKLTYVYQNEKRGFGHAVYQAIDFTNGEPVLLLLGDTLYRSDTNKPCALQLIEKFEKYNKSMVAIHDIPLANVSHYGVMTGAWENKDETEMNITSFCEKPKAGYAEDFLGVRMKNGENRYYSVFGQYILTPAVFEQLEQDIIDSGDSDQEIELTSALDHVREKDGLIGVSLHGH
;
A
#
# COMPACT_ATOMS: atom_id res chain seq x y z
N ARG A 1 4.18 19.06 -7.01
CA ARG A 1 3.72 19.42 -8.32
C ARG A 1 4.84 20.08 -9.12
N ASP A 2 5.39 21.18 -8.67
CA ASP A 2 6.44 21.93 -9.37
C ASP A 2 7.66 21.06 -9.75
N PHE A 3 8.04 20.12 -8.91
CA PHE A 3 9.13 19.17 -9.17
C PHE A 3 8.93 18.33 -10.45
N PHE A 4 7.71 18.01 -10.81
CA PHE A 4 7.39 17.21 -11.98
C PHE A 4 6.98 18.02 -13.21
N GLU A 5 6.60 19.29 -13.04
CA GLU A 5 6.03 20.12 -14.10
C GLU A 5 6.95 21.27 -14.54
N THR A 6 7.90 21.67 -13.66
CA THR A 6 8.75 22.83 -13.92
C THR A 6 10.17 22.38 -14.27
N PRO A 7 10.62 22.54 -15.52
CA PRO A 7 11.98 22.19 -15.91
C PRO A 7 13.01 23.10 -15.19
N LEU A 8 14.18 22.54 -14.92
CA LEU A 8 15.30 23.31 -14.42
C LEU A 8 15.67 24.44 -15.38
N SER A 9 16.13 25.56 -14.85
CA SER A 9 16.65 26.64 -15.69
C SER A 9 17.86 26.16 -16.51
N ALA A 10 18.09 26.75 -17.69
CA ALA A 10 19.22 26.42 -18.54
C ALA A 10 20.56 26.53 -17.80
N GLU A 11 20.68 27.51 -16.90
CA GLU A 11 21.88 27.70 -16.07
C GLU A 11 22.11 26.49 -15.11
N HIS A 12 21.07 25.99 -14.46
CA HIS A 12 21.17 24.82 -13.58
C HIS A 12 21.40 23.54 -14.38
N LEU A 13 20.68 23.35 -15.47
CA LEU A 13 20.79 22.18 -16.33
C LEU A 13 22.23 22.02 -16.87
N ASN A 14 22.86 23.10 -17.31
CA ASN A 14 24.24 23.08 -17.83
C ASN A 14 25.30 22.73 -16.78
N LYS A 15 24.98 22.83 -15.49
CA LYS A 15 25.87 22.43 -14.39
C LYS A 15 25.76 20.95 -14.02
N LEU A 16 24.76 20.27 -14.55
CA LEU A 16 24.53 18.83 -14.27
C LEU A 16 25.34 17.95 -15.21
N SER A 17 25.71 16.75 -14.73
CA SER A 17 26.23 15.69 -15.59
C SER A 17 25.17 15.24 -16.61
N LEU A 18 25.60 14.64 -17.72
CA LEU A 18 24.68 14.09 -18.73
C LEU A 18 23.67 13.11 -18.12
N GLN A 19 24.10 12.27 -17.20
CA GLN A 19 23.22 11.34 -16.49
C GLN A 19 22.13 12.06 -15.68
N MET A 20 22.48 13.16 -15.01
CA MET A 20 21.50 13.95 -14.25
C MET A 20 20.54 14.70 -15.16
N GLN A 21 20.98 15.13 -16.34
CA GLN A 21 20.10 15.73 -17.35
C GLN A 21 19.10 14.68 -17.91
N GLU A 22 19.52 13.42 -18.06
CA GLU A 22 18.61 12.32 -18.43
C GLU A 22 17.55 12.08 -17.35
N TYR A 23 17.95 12.09 -16.06
CA TYR A 23 16.99 11.99 -14.96
C TYR A 23 15.97 13.13 -14.94
N GLU A 24 16.41 14.37 -15.20
CA GLU A 24 15.50 15.52 -15.33
C GLU A 24 14.45 15.28 -16.42
N ASN A 25 14.87 14.80 -17.58
CA ASN A 25 13.94 14.48 -18.67
C ASN A 25 12.95 13.37 -18.27
N ILE A 26 13.40 12.33 -17.56
CA ILE A 26 12.53 11.26 -17.06
C ILE A 26 11.50 11.82 -16.09
N ILE A 27 11.90 12.70 -15.16
CA ILE A 27 11.00 13.34 -14.18
C ILE A 27 9.92 14.14 -14.90
N LEU A 28 10.30 14.97 -15.89
CA LEU A 28 9.37 15.77 -16.67
C LEU A 28 8.42 14.89 -17.53
N ASP A 29 8.91 13.77 -18.07
CA ASP A 29 8.08 12.83 -18.82
C ASP A 29 7.09 12.07 -17.92
N ILE A 30 7.46 11.77 -16.67
CA ILE A 30 6.54 11.29 -15.64
C ILE A 30 5.49 12.35 -15.36
N GLY A 31 5.92 13.60 -15.16
CA GLY A 31 5.03 14.73 -14.88
C GLY A 31 3.89 14.90 -15.88
N LYS A 32 4.16 14.68 -17.17
CA LYS A 32 3.16 14.73 -18.26
C LYS A 32 2.05 13.67 -18.13
N LYS A 33 2.31 12.61 -17.35
CA LYS A 33 1.39 11.49 -17.14
C LYS A 33 0.66 11.56 -15.80
N LEU A 34 1.02 12.51 -14.92
CA LEU A 34 0.43 12.65 -13.61
C LEU A 34 -0.92 13.36 -13.67
N THR A 35 -1.88 12.81 -12.95
CA THR A 35 -3.13 13.46 -12.61
C THR A 35 -3.12 13.77 -11.11
N TYR A 36 -3.37 15.03 -10.76
CA TYR A 36 -3.41 15.46 -9.36
C TYR A 36 -4.86 15.50 -8.88
N VAL A 37 -5.14 14.78 -7.82
CA VAL A 37 -6.40 14.87 -7.07
C VAL A 37 -6.14 15.50 -5.72
N TYR A 38 -7.11 16.24 -5.20
CA TYR A 38 -6.96 17.00 -3.96
C TYR A 38 -7.92 16.50 -2.90
N GLN A 39 -7.36 16.21 -1.73
CA GLN A 39 -8.17 16.02 -0.52
C GLN A 39 -8.39 17.39 0.13
N ASN A 40 -9.57 17.96 -0.03
CA ASN A 40 -9.91 19.27 0.53
C ASN A 40 -10.21 19.23 2.04
N GLU A 41 -10.65 18.10 2.54
CA GLU A 41 -10.97 17.85 3.94
C GLU A 41 -10.05 16.77 4.50
N LYS A 42 -9.51 17.00 5.69
CA LYS A 42 -8.61 16.05 6.36
C LYS A 42 -9.44 14.99 7.11
N ARG A 43 -9.98 14.02 6.40
CA ARG A 43 -10.83 12.95 6.93
C ARG A 43 -10.13 11.55 6.92
N GLY A 44 -8.82 11.51 7.05
CA GLY A 44 -8.05 10.27 7.11
C GLY A 44 -7.49 9.79 5.76
N PHE A 45 -6.69 8.73 5.80
CA PHE A 45 -5.97 8.21 4.64
C PHE A 45 -6.90 7.50 3.65
N GLY A 46 -7.89 6.74 4.11
CA GLY A 46 -8.91 6.13 3.24
C GLY A 46 -9.67 7.18 2.43
N HIS A 47 -10.02 8.32 3.07
CA HIS A 47 -10.65 9.43 2.36
C HIS A 47 -9.73 10.03 1.28
N ALA A 48 -8.40 10.12 1.53
CA ALA A 48 -7.44 10.58 0.53
C ALA A 48 -7.38 9.62 -0.67
N VAL A 49 -7.35 8.31 -0.41
CA VAL A 49 -7.36 7.28 -1.46
C VAL A 49 -8.64 7.34 -2.30
N TYR A 50 -9.80 7.54 -1.66
CA TYR A 50 -11.08 7.65 -2.35
C TYR A 50 -11.15 8.83 -3.33
N GLN A 51 -10.40 9.92 -3.10
CA GLN A 51 -10.36 11.04 -4.06
C GLN A 51 -9.89 10.63 -5.47
N ALA A 52 -9.25 9.49 -5.61
CA ALA A 52 -8.83 8.98 -6.91
C ALA A 52 -9.90 8.16 -7.64
N ILE A 53 -11.12 8.03 -7.12
CA ILE A 53 -12.18 7.15 -7.66
C ILE A 53 -12.45 7.41 -9.14
N ASP A 54 -12.60 8.66 -9.55
CA ASP A 54 -12.86 9.03 -10.95
C ASP A 54 -11.71 8.64 -11.88
N PHE A 55 -10.47 8.59 -11.35
CA PHE A 55 -9.30 8.18 -12.11
C PHE A 55 -9.22 6.66 -12.30
N THR A 56 -9.75 5.87 -11.36
CA THR A 56 -9.66 4.39 -11.40
C THR A 56 -10.45 3.78 -12.54
N ASN A 57 -11.51 4.45 -13.00
CA ASN A 57 -12.42 3.97 -14.03
C ASN A 57 -12.96 2.54 -13.77
N GLY A 58 -13.10 2.17 -12.48
CA GLY A 58 -13.58 0.84 -12.07
C GLY A 58 -12.55 -0.29 -12.25
N GLU A 59 -11.28 0.04 -12.47
CA GLU A 59 -10.18 -0.93 -12.58
C GLU A 59 -9.40 -1.05 -11.27
N PRO A 60 -8.71 -2.18 -11.03
CA PRO A 60 -7.78 -2.31 -9.91
C PRO A 60 -6.64 -1.30 -9.97
N VAL A 61 -6.25 -0.77 -8.82
CA VAL A 61 -5.25 0.29 -8.68
C VAL A 61 -4.06 -0.19 -7.87
N LEU A 62 -2.84 0.06 -8.36
CA LEU A 62 -1.63 -0.04 -7.57
C LEU A 62 -1.44 1.26 -6.77
N LEU A 63 -1.57 1.16 -5.45
CA LEU A 63 -1.32 2.26 -4.52
C LEU A 63 0.09 2.12 -3.94
N LEU A 64 0.88 3.19 -4.00
CA LEU A 64 2.20 3.32 -3.41
C LEU A 64 2.22 4.49 -2.44
N LEU A 65 2.72 4.28 -1.22
CA LEU A 65 2.90 5.37 -0.27
C LEU A 65 4.08 6.24 -0.68
N GLY A 66 3.88 7.55 -0.71
CA GLY A 66 4.87 8.52 -1.18
C GLY A 66 5.98 8.84 -0.17
N ASP A 67 5.88 8.39 1.06
CA ASP A 67 6.84 8.54 2.15
C ASP A 67 7.73 7.29 2.36
N THR A 68 7.53 6.27 1.54
CA THR A 68 8.27 5.00 1.62
C THR A 68 9.13 4.79 0.37
N LEU A 69 10.39 4.42 0.56
CA LEU A 69 11.29 4.01 -0.52
C LEU A 69 11.34 2.49 -0.59
N TYR A 70 11.15 1.96 -1.79
CA TYR A 70 11.13 0.51 -2.03
C TYR A 70 12.38 0.09 -2.80
N ARG A 71 13.14 -0.83 -2.22
CA ARG A 71 14.30 -1.43 -2.88
C ARG A 71 14.08 -2.93 -3.03
N SER A 72 14.14 -3.42 -4.26
CA SER A 72 14.08 -4.84 -4.54
C SER A 72 15.45 -5.51 -4.41
N ASP A 73 15.48 -6.70 -3.84
CA ASP A 73 16.66 -7.56 -3.77
C ASP A 73 16.79 -8.48 -5.01
N THR A 74 15.88 -8.31 -5.98
CA THR A 74 15.85 -9.05 -7.24
C THR A 74 15.90 -8.10 -8.44
N ASN A 75 15.94 -8.66 -9.64
CA ASN A 75 15.85 -7.86 -10.89
C ASN A 75 14.44 -7.29 -11.15
N LYS A 76 13.43 -7.67 -10.35
CA LYS A 76 12.05 -7.19 -10.49
C LYS A 76 11.75 -6.13 -9.43
N PRO A 77 11.26 -4.93 -9.81
CA PRO A 77 10.78 -3.96 -8.84
C PRO A 77 9.71 -4.55 -7.91
N CYS A 78 9.66 -4.10 -6.65
CA CYS A 78 8.67 -4.56 -5.66
C CYS A 78 7.23 -4.47 -6.19
N ALA A 79 6.88 -3.36 -6.85
CA ALA A 79 5.56 -3.17 -7.45
C ALA A 79 5.23 -4.24 -8.51
N LEU A 80 6.19 -4.61 -9.35
CA LEU A 80 5.98 -5.65 -10.36
C LEU A 80 5.79 -7.04 -9.72
N GLN A 81 6.53 -7.34 -8.63
CA GLN A 81 6.33 -8.58 -7.88
C GLN A 81 4.90 -8.69 -7.35
N LEU A 82 4.33 -7.57 -6.85
CA LEU A 82 2.96 -7.53 -6.36
C LEU A 82 1.93 -7.69 -7.48
N ILE A 83 2.13 -7.02 -8.63
CA ILE A 83 1.26 -7.12 -9.81
C ILE A 83 1.19 -8.57 -10.33
N GLU A 84 2.33 -9.27 -10.45
CA GLU A 84 2.37 -10.67 -10.89
C GLU A 84 1.55 -11.60 -9.96
N LYS A 85 1.50 -11.29 -8.66
CA LYS A 85 0.66 -12.05 -7.72
C LYS A 85 -0.83 -11.71 -7.90
N PHE A 86 -1.14 -10.45 -8.20
CA PHE A 86 -2.51 -10.05 -8.48
C PHE A 86 -3.10 -10.81 -9.67
N GLU A 87 -2.36 -11.00 -10.75
CA GLU A 87 -2.79 -11.77 -11.91
C GLU A 87 -3.21 -13.21 -11.56
N LYS A 88 -2.62 -13.78 -10.49
CA LYS A 88 -2.97 -15.13 -10.01
C LYS A 88 -4.25 -15.16 -9.18
N TYR A 89 -4.45 -14.19 -8.29
CA TYR A 89 -5.50 -14.23 -7.28
C TYR A 89 -6.71 -13.38 -7.63
N ASN A 90 -6.54 -12.31 -8.38
CA ASN A 90 -7.55 -11.31 -8.73
C ASN A 90 -8.33 -10.80 -7.48
N LYS A 91 -7.60 -10.56 -6.39
CA LYS A 91 -8.11 -10.05 -5.11
C LYS A 91 -7.30 -8.84 -4.67
N SER A 92 -7.87 -8.00 -3.82
CA SER A 92 -7.09 -6.94 -3.18
C SER A 92 -5.88 -7.53 -2.45
N MET A 93 -4.76 -6.82 -2.53
CA MET A 93 -3.48 -7.27 -2.00
C MET A 93 -2.79 -6.18 -1.23
N VAL A 94 -1.99 -6.59 -0.27
CA VAL A 94 -1.09 -5.71 0.46
C VAL A 94 0.30 -6.35 0.53
N ALA A 95 1.32 -5.58 0.20
CA ALA A 95 2.69 -5.99 0.48
C ALA A 95 2.91 -6.00 2.00
N ILE A 96 3.54 -7.06 2.50
CA ILE A 96 3.80 -7.25 3.92
C ILE A 96 5.28 -7.50 4.19
N HIS A 97 5.73 -7.10 5.37
CA HIS A 97 7.04 -7.48 5.90
C HIS A 97 6.95 -7.83 7.38
N ASP A 98 7.87 -8.64 7.86
CA ASP A 98 7.95 -8.98 9.28
C ASP A 98 8.52 -7.84 10.10
N ILE A 99 7.96 -7.61 11.28
CA ILE A 99 8.36 -6.59 12.23
C ILE A 99 8.55 -7.18 13.62
N PRO A 100 9.43 -6.61 14.45
CA PRO A 100 9.50 -6.97 15.85
C PRO A 100 8.19 -6.68 16.60
N LEU A 101 7.82 -7.54 17.55
CA LEU A 101 6.63 -7.33 18.41
C LEU A 101 6.60 -5.95 19.06
N ALA A 102 7.76 -5.40 19.44
CA ALA A 102 7.87 -4.08 20.04
C ALA A 102 7.38 -2.93 19.13
N ASN A 103 7.31 -3.15 17.81
CA ASN A 103 6.97 -2.14 16.82
C ASN A 103 5.52 -2.22 16.32
N VAL A 104 4.76 -3.24 16.72
CA VAL A 104 3.39 -3.47 16.20
C VAL A 104 2.44 -2.31 16.43
N SER A 105 2.64 -1.53 17.49
CA SER A 105 1.80 -0.37 17.82
C SER A 105 1.98 0.84 16.88
N HIS A 106 2.90 0.77 15.93
CA HIS A 106 3.15 1.83 14.96
C HIS A 106 2.52 1.58 13.60
N TYR A 107 2.05 0.36 13.33
CA TYR A 107 1.63 -0.09 12.01
C TYR A 107 0.28 -0.83 12.03
N GLY A 108 -0.37 -0.91 10.89
CA GLY A 108 -1.40 -1.91 10.65
C GLY A 108 -0.76 -3.30 10.61
N VAL A 109 -1.20 -4.19 11.49
CA VAL A 109 -0.67 -5.55 11.66
C VAL A 109 -1.70 -6.57 11.24
N MET A 110 -1.26 -7.61 10.56
CA MET A 110 -2.15 -8.65 10.06
C MET A 110 -1.65 -10.04 10.39
N THR A 111 -2.57 -10.98 10.40
CA THR A 111 -2.30 -12.39 10.53
C THR A 111 -3.10 -13.19 9.52
N GLY A 112 -2.68 -14.43 9.26
CA GLY A 112 -3.35 -15.30 8.31
C GLY A 112 -2.63 -16.63 8.14
N ALA A 113 -3.03 -17.35 7.09
CA ALA A 113 -2.43 -18.62 6.72
C ALA A 113 -1.67 -18.49 5.41
N TRP A 114 -0.47 -19.06 5.35
CA TRP A 114 0.32 -19.12 4.12
C TRP A 114 -0.36 -19.99 3.07
N GLU A 115 -0.56 -19.42 1.87
CA GLU A 115 -1.14 -20.12 0.72
C GLU A 115 -0.10 -20.97 -0.02
N ASN A 116 1.19 -20.67 0.15
CA ASN A 116 2.26 -21.35 -0.55
C ASN A 116 3.35 -21.89 0.39
N LYS A 117 4.13 -22.84 -0.13
CA LYS A 117 5.22 -23.48 0.63
C LYS A 117 6.38 -22.53 0.96
N ASP A 118 6.53 -21.45 0.20
CA ASP A 118 7.65 -20.52 0.34
C ASP A 118 7.34 -19.42 1.36
N GLU A 119 6.13 -19.45 1.97
CA GLU A 119 5.68 -18.46 2.98
C GLU A 119 5.79 -17.02 2.47
N THR A 120 5.37 -16.79 1.21
CA THR A 120 5.40 -15.47 0.56
C THR A 120 4.01 -14.93 0.23
N GLU A 121 2.96 -15.78 0.25
CA GLU A 121 1.58 -15.41 -0.06
C GLU A 121 0.69 -15.86 1.09
N MET A 122 0.06 -14.91 1.78
CA MET A 122 -0.75 -15.14 2.97
C MET A 122 -2.22 -14.78 2.69
N ASN A 123 -3.12 -15.72 2.94
CA ASN A 123 -4.54 -15.38 3.05
C ASN A 123 -4.78 -14.72 4.41
N ILE A 124 -5.06 -13.41 4.40
CA ILE A 124 -5.22 -12.62 5.61
C ILE A 124 -6.56 -12.96 6.27
N THR A 125 -6.51 -13.30 7.54
CA THR A 125 -7.70 -13.65 8.36
C THR A 125 -8.08 -12.56 9.36
N SER A 126 -7.14 -11.69 9.72
CA SER A 126 -7.40 -10.53 10.59
C SER A 126 -6.44 -9.41 10.29
N PHE A 127 -6.93 -8.17 10.39
CA PHE A 127 -6.17 -6.95 10.20
C PHE A 127 -6.51 -5.98 11.33
N CYS A 128 -5.50 -5.43 12.01
CA CYS A 128 -5.69 -4.55 13.15
C CYS A 128 -4.76 -3.33 13.03
N GLU A 129 -5.34 -2.13 13.07
CA GLU A 129 -4.57 -0.89 13.07
C GLU A 129 -3.94 -0.65 14.44
N LYS A 130 -2.62 -0.45 14.49
CA LYS A 130 -1.82 -0.09 15.66
C LYS A 130 -2.17 -0.89 16.92
N PRO A 131 -2.12 -2.24 16.88
CA PRO A 131 -2.49 -3.07 18.01
C PRO A 131 -1.53 -2.88 19.19
N LYS A 132 -2.03 -3.09 20.41
CA LYS A 132 -1.16 -3.23 21.59
C LYS A 132 -0.33 -4.51 21.49
N ALA A 133 0.92 -4.50 21.98
CA ALA A 133 1.82 -5.65 21.89
C ALA A 133 1.22 -6.93 22.44
N GLY A 134 0.57 -6.89 23.63
CA GLY A 134 -0.09 -8.07 24.20
C GLY A 134 -1.22 -8.63 23.33
N TYR A 135 -2.02 -7.76 22.69
CA TYR A 135 -3.04 -8.21 21.74
C TYR A 135 -2.40 -8.86 20.49
N ALA A 136 -1.33 -8.26 19.96
CA ALA A 136 -0.64 -8.82 18.82
C ALA A 136 0.00 -10.18 19.16
N GLU A 137 0.57 -10.34 20.36
CA GLU A 137 1.15 -11.59 20.84
C GLU A 137 0.11 -12.71 20.93
N ASP A 138 -1.09 -12.39 21.44
CA ASP A 138 -2.17 -13.37 21.63
C ASP A 138 -2.89 -13.73 20.32
N PHE A 139 -3.07 -12.77 19.38
CA PHE A 139 -4.01 -12.93 18.28
C PHE A 139 -3.45 -12.69 16.87
N LEU A 140 -2.29 -12.02 16.72
CA LEU A 140 -1.77 -11.62 15.41
C LEU A 140 -0.47 -12.31 15.02
N GLY A 141 0.06 -13.20 15.86
CA GLY A 141 1.26 -13.97 15.55
C GLY A 141 1.02 -15.00 14.45
N VAL A 142 1.87 -14.96 13.42
CA VAL A 142 1.89 -15.97 12.34
C VAL A 142 2.91 -17.04 12.69
N ARG A 143 2.44 -18.28 12.82
CA ARG A 143 3.30 -19.42 13.13
C ARG A 143 4.08 -19.83 11.89
N MET A 144 5.41 -19.74 11.95
CA MET A 144 6.31 -20.15 10.88
C MET A 144 6.64 -21.65 10.97
N LYS A 145 7.11 -22.25 9.89
CA LYS A 145 7.50 -23.68 9.86
C LYS A 145 8.59 -24.04 10.86
N ASN A 146 9.50 -23.11 11.15
CA ASN A 146 10.55 -23.31 12.15
C ASN A 146 10.05 -23.24 13.60
N GLY A 147 8.74 -22.97 13.80
CA GLY A 147 8.11 -22.88 15.10
C GLY A 147 8.14 -21.51 15.75
N GLU A 148 8.72 -20.49 15.12
CA GLU A 148 8.68 -19.11 15.59
C GLU A 148 7.36 -18.43 15.27
N ASN A 149 6.96 -17.45 16.07
CA ASN A 149 5.89 -16.52 15.74
C ASN A 149 6.52 -15.26 15.15
N ARG A 150 5.98 -14.81 14.02
CA ARG A 150 6.33 -13.53 13.40
C ARG A 150 5.10 -12.64 13.28
N TYR A 151 5.35 -11.34 13.24
CA TYR A 151 4.31 -10.32 13.12
C TYR A 151 4.51 -9.59 11.82
N TYR A 152 3.44 -9.43 11.04
CA TYR A 152 3.50 -8.83 9.72
C TYR A 152 2.75 -7.51 9.68
N SER A 153 3.39 -6.50 9.14
CA SER A 153 2.78 -5.20 8.89
C SER A 153 2.73 -4.88 7.40
N VAL A 154 1.94 -3.87 7.07
CA VAL A 154 1.90 -3.31 5.71
C VAL A 154 3.26 -2.78 5.30
N PHE A 155 3.62 -2.98 4.03
CA PHE A 155 4.86 -2.48 3.43
C PHE A 155 4.61 -1.30 2.47
N GLY A 156 3.48 -0.61 2.60
CA GLY A 156 3.18 0.61 1.86
C GLY A 156 2.87 0.43 0.36
N GLN A 157 2.71 -0.79 -0.13
CA GLN A 157 2.26 -1.10 -1.48
C GLN A 157 0.99 -1.95 -1.42
N TYR A 158 0.01 -1.58 -2.24
CA TYR A 158 -1.29 -2.24 -2.27
C TYR A 158 -1.77 -2.41 -3.70
N ILE A 159 -2.54 -3.44 -3.96
CA ILE A 159 -3.44 -3.48 -5.11
C ILE A 159 -4.86 -3.47 -4.58
N LEU A 160 -5.57 -2.41 -4.90
CA LEU A 160 -6.94 -2.17 -4.46
C LEU A 160 -7.89 -2.50 -5.61
N THR A 161 -8.77 -3.47 -5.41
CA THR A 161 -9.86 -3.76 -6.34
C THR A 161 -10.97 -2.71 -6.20
N PRO A 162 -11.90 -2.60 -7.16
CA PRO A 162 -13.04 -1.69 -7.07
C PRO A 162 -13.83 -1.83 -5.76
N ALA A 163 -13.93 -3.05 -5.20
CA ALA A 163 -14.62 -3.30 -3.93
C ALA A 163 -14.08 -2.47 -2.75
N VAL A 164 -12.78 -2.11 -2.77
CA VAL A 164 -12.20 -1.24 -1.73
C VAL A 164 -12.73 0.19 -1.87
N PHE A 165 -12.87 0.70 -3.09
CA PHE A 165 -13.41 2.03 -3.33
C PHE A 165 -14.91 2.09 -3.01
N GLU A 166 -15.68 1.04 -3.30
CA GLU A 166 -17.08 0.92 -2.90
C GLU A 166 -17.23 0.92 -1.37
N GLN A 167 -16.34 0.21 -0.67
CA GLN A 167 -16.33 0.22 0.81
C GLN A 167 -15.95 1.60 1.37
N LEU A 168 -14.92 2.25 0.81
CA LEU A 168 -14.53 3.61 1.22
C LEU A 168 -15.67 4.63 1.00
N GLU A 169 -16.42 4.50 -0.10
CA GLU A 169 -17.61 5.31 -0.35
C GLU A 169 -18.65 5.10 0.74
N GLN A 170 -18.94 3.84 1.08
CA GLN A 170 -19.89 3.53 2.14
C GLN A 170 -19.42 4.09 3.50
N ASP A 171 -18.15 3.92 3.84
CA ASP A 171 -17.58 4.44 5.09
C ASP A 171 -17.68 5.98 5.17
N ILE A 172 -17.51 6.69 4.05
CA ILE A 172 -17.68 8.14 3.94
C ILE A 172 -19.15 8.53 4.16
N ILE A 173 -20.09 7.80 3.55
CA ILE A 173 -21.52 8.05 3.72
C ILE A 173 -21.94 7.81 5.17
N ASP A 174 -21.53 6.70 5.77
CA ASP A 174 -21.91 6.29 7.11
C ASP A 174 -21.31 7.21 8.18
N SER A 175 -20.12 7.77 7.95
CA SER A 175 -19.49 8.72 8.86
C SER A 175 -20.21 10.09 8.87
N GLY A 176 -20.92 10.46 7.81
CA GLY A 176 -21.60 11.76 7.70
C GLY A 176 -20.66 12.93 7.99
N ASP A 177 -21.13 13.85 8.83
CA ASP A 177 -20.37 15.02 9.30
C ASP A 177 -19.55 14.76 10.58
N SER A 178 -19.33 13.49 10.94
CA SER A 178 -18.51 13.15 12.11
C SER A 178 -17.03 13.43 11.88
N ASP A 179 -16.29 13.75 12.96
CA ASP A 179 -14.81 13.88 12.93
C ASP A 179 -14.08 12.52 12.84
N GLN A 180 -14.80 11.44 12.57
CA GLN A 180 -14.21 10.10 12.47
C GLN A 180 -13.34 10.01 11.20
N GLU A 181 -12.10 9.56 11.37
CA GLU A 181 -11.20 9.32 10.25
C GLU A 181 -11.65 8.10 9.45
N ILE A 182 -11.64 8.23 8.13
CA ILE A 182 -11.84 7.14 7.18
C ILE A 182 -10.49 6.45 6.97
N GLU A 183 -10.36 5.25 7.52
CA GLU A 183 -9.12 4.48 7.47
C GLU A 183 -9.13 3.47 6.32
N LEU A 184 -8.06 3.42 5.54
CA LEU A 184 -7.90 2.40 4.49
C LEU A 184 -7.86 0.98 5.09
N THR A 185 -7.25 0.82 6.28
CA THR A 185 -7.15 -0.46 6.99
C THR A 185 -8.54 -1.04 7.30
N SER A 186 -9.46 -0.20 7.78
CA SER A 186 -10.84 -0.61 8.08
C SER A 186 -11.57 -1.06 6.82
N ALA A 187 -11.45 -0.31 5.72
CA ALA A 187 -12.06 -0.68 4.44
C ALA A 187 -11.48 -1.99 3.90
N LEU A 188 -10.17 -2.19 3.99
CA LEU A 188 -9.51 -3.44 3.60
C LEU A 188 -9.98 -4.63 4.45
N ASP A 189 -10.22 -4.43 5.74
CA ASP A 189 -10.72 -5.51 6.61
C ASP A 189 -12.15 -5.90 6.27
N HIS A 190 -13.03 -4.95 5.94
CA HIS A 190 -14.37 -5.25 5.43
C HIS A 190 -14.35 -6.00 4.09
N VAL A 191 -13.48 -5.60 3.17
CA VAL A 191 -13.31 -6.30 1.88
C VAL A 191 -12.72 -7.70 2.10
N ARG A 192 -11.78 -7.86 3.04
CA ARG A 192 -11.23 -9.16 3.43
C ARG A 192 -12.33 -10.15 3.83
N GLU A 193 -13.34 -9.70 4.58
CA GLU A 193 -14.44 -10.56 5.02
C GLU A 193 -15.32 -11.05 3.88
N LYS A 194 -15.51 -10.25 2.85
CA LYS A 194 -16.38 -10.56 1.71
C LYS A 194 -15.64 -11.30 0.58
N ASP A 195 -14.49 -10.76 0.17
CA ASP A 195 -13.79 -11.15 -1.07
C ASP A 195 -12.42 -11.80 -0.77
N GLY A 196 -11.94 -11.68 0.46
CA GLY A 196 -10.60 -12.07 0.86
C GLY A 196 -9.56 -10.99 0.55
N LEU A 197 -8.43 -11.07 1.23
CA LEU A 197 -7.29 -10.17 1.11
C LEU A 197 -6.00 -10.99 1.14
N ILE A 198 -5.08 -10.73 0.22
CA ILE A 198 -3.82 -11.46 0.15
C ILE A 198 -2.66 -10.56 0.62
N GLY A 199 -1.92 -11.03 1.61
CA GLY A 199 -0.63 -10.45 2.01
C GLY A 199 0.50 -11.06 1.19
N VAL A 200 1.35 -10.22 0.61
CA VAL A 200 2.49 -10.67 -0.20
C VAL A 200 3.79 -10.21 0.43
N SER A 201 4.61 -11.17 0.87
CA SER A 201 5.98 -10.90 1.30
C SER A 201 6.84 -10.71 0.07
N LEU A 202 7.29 -9.48 -0.17
CA LEU A 202 8.11 -9.13 -1.33
C LEU A 202 9.60 -9.40 -1.06
N HIS A 203 10.34 -9.72 -2.12
CA HIS A 203 11.80 -9.76 -2.06
C HIS A 203 12.38 -8.35 -2.17
N GLY A 204 12.50 -7.67 -1.01
CA GLY A 204 12.95 -6.29 -0.93
C GLY A 204 12.74 -5.66 0.45
N HIS A 205 13.11 -4.41 0.57
CA HIS A 205 13.02 -3.63 1.81
C HIS A 205 12.83 -2.14 1.50
#